data_476055b17b850c6a43c593c6cdfde326
#
_entry.id   476055b17b850c6a43c593c6cdfde326
#
_cell.length_a   1.000
_cell.length_b   1.000
_cell.length_c   1.000
_cell.angle_alpha   90.00
_cell.angle_beta   90.00
_cell.angle_gamma   90.00
#
_symmetry.space_group_name_H-M   'P 1'
#
loop_
_entity.id
_entity.type
_entity.pdbx_description
1 polymer ?
#
loop_
_entity_poly.entity_id
_entity_poly.type
_entity_poly.pdbx_seq_one_letter_code
_entity_poly.pdbx_strand_id
1 'polypeptide(L)'
;MTSLLSEVLHGEPLTERETEILAAAAEGETAAQTGARLYLSSETVKGYRKRIIAKLGARNGTHAVVLAIRRGLLPLSPQRPAEPVPVRVRAPHRG
;
A
#
# COMPACT_ATOMS: atom_id res chain seq x y z
N MET A 1 23.15 -7.18 1.59
CA MET A 1 22.94 -7.87 2.81
C MET A 1 21.47 -7.95 3.18
N THR A 2 21.01 -9.11 3.51
CA THR A 2 19.65 -9.29 3.84
C THR A 2 19.38 -8.72 5.21
N SER A 3 18.34 -7.98 5.31
CA SER A 3 17.97 -7.38 6.56
C SER A 3 17.48 -8.43 7.53
N LEU A 4 17.96 -8.38 8.75
CA LEU A 4 17.46 -9.24 9.79
C LEU A 4 15.97 -9.01 9.98
N LEU A 5 15.54 -7.76 9.81
CA LEU A 5 14.14 -7.42 9.89
C LEU A 5 13.32 -8.21 8.88
N SER A 6 13.84 -8.32 7.67
CA SER A 6 13.15 -9.07 6.64
C SER A 6 13.00 -10.53 7.01
N GLU A 7 14.05 -11.12 7.57
CA GLU A 7 13.97 -12.52 7.97
C GLU A 7 12.99 -12.74 9.12
N VAL A 8 13.02 -11.83 10.09
CA VAL A 8 12.16 -11.97 11.24
C VAL A 8 10.70 -11.76 10.88
N LEU A 9 10.43 -10.79 10.02
CA LEU A 9 9.05 -10.42 9.71
C LEU A 9 8.41 -11.22 8.59
N HIS A 10 9.21 -11.91 7.80
CA HIS A 10 8.66 -12.65 6.66
C HIS A 10 7.62 -13.65 7.13
N GLY A 11 6.43 -13.55 6.57
CA GLY A 11 5.34 -14.44 6.94
C GLY A 11 4.50 -14.00 8.10
N GLU A 12 4.91 -12.94 8.80
CA GLU A 12 4.10 -12.43 9.90
C GLU A 12 2.86 -11.73 9.36
N PRO A 13 1.73 -11.84 10.05
CA PRO A 13 0.53 -11.18 9.56
C PRO A 13 0.65 -9.66 9.69
N LEU A 14 -0.06 -8.96 8.84
CA LEU A 14 -0.11 -7.51 8.92
C LEU A 14 -0.98 -7.09 10.08
N THR A 15 -0.56 -6.04 10.77
CA THR A 15 -1.41 -5.44 11.79
C THR A 15 -2.46 -4.59 11.12
N GLU A 16 -3.45 -4.17 11.90
CA GLU A 16 -4.51 -3.32 11.38
C GLU A 16 -3.95 -2.03 10.81
N ARG A 17 -3.01 -1.40 11.54
CA ARG A 17 -2.41 -0.17 11.05
C ARG A 17 -1.60 -0.40 9.77
N GLU A 18 -0.89 -1.51 9.70
CA GLU A 18 -0.15 -1.83 8.50
C GLU A 18 -1.08 -2.04 7.31
N THR A 19 -2.19 -2.71 7.53
CA THR A 19 -3.17 -2.90 6.47
C THR A 19 -3.71 -1.56 5.99
N GLU A 20 -3.97 -0.67 6.92
CA GLU A 20 -4.44 0.68 6.61
C GLU A 20 -3.45 1.42 5.73
N ILE A 21 -2.18 1.33 6.09
CA ILE A 21 -1.14 2.02 5.35
C ILE A 21 -0.95 1.41 3.97
N LEU A 22 -1.04 0.09 3.89
CA LEU A 22 -0.92 -0.57 2.59
C LEU A 22 -2.09 -0.22 1.70
N ALA A 23 -3.30 -0.15 2.27
CA ALA A 23 -4.47 0.25 1.50
C ALA A 23 -4.31 1.66 0.95
N ALA A 24 -3.75 2.56 1.76
CA ALA A 24 -3.50 3.92 1.30
C ALA A 24 -2.52 3.93 0.14
N ALA A 25 -1.48 3.12 0.22
CA ALA A 25 -0.51 3.02 -0.87
C ALA A 25 -1.18 2.49 -2.13
N ALA A 26 -2.09 1.54 -1.97
CA ALA A 26 -2.82 0.99 -3.11
C ALA A 26 -3.69 2.04 -3.78
N GLU A 27 -4.13 3.05 -3.01
CA GLU A 27 -4.90 4.15 -3.57
C GLU A 27 -4.03 5.24 -4.17
N GLY A 28 -2.73 5.08 -4.12
CA GLY A 28 -1.83 6.04 -4.71
C GLY A 28 -1.36 7.15 -3.78
N GLU A 29 -1.65 7.05 -2.49
CA GLU A 29 -1.21 8.09 -1.57
C GLU A 29 0.29 8.03 -1.37
N THR A 30 0.91 9.20 -1.28
CA THR A 30 2.32 9.26 -0.91
C THR A 30 2.43 9.07 0.60
N ALA A 31 3.65 8.81 1.05
CA ALA A 31 3.89 8.66 2.48
C ALA A 31 3.50 9.95 3.23
N ALA A 32 3.75 11.10 2.62
CA ALA A 32 3.40 12.36 3.24
C ALA A 32 1.89 12.52 3.36
N GLN A 33 1.15 12.13 2.31
CA GLN A 33 -0.30 12.22 2.33
C GLN A 33 -0.91 11.29 3.37
N THR A 34 -0.42 10.06 3.41
CA THR A 34 -0.91 9.09 4.40
C THR A 34 -0.58 9.57 5.80
N GLY A 35 0.63 10.08 6.00
CA GLY A 35 1.02 10.56 7.31
C GLY A 35 0.14 11.71 7.78
N ALA A 36 -0.14 12.66 6.89
CA ALA A 36 -0.99 13.79 7.25
C ALA A 36 -2.38 13.32 7.67
N ARG A 37 -2.92 12.35 6.96
CA ARG A 37 -4.26 11.86 7.25
C ARG A 37 -4.30 11.06 8.55
N LEU A 38 -3.25 10.34 8.86
CA LEU A 38 -3.22 9.48 10.05
C LEU A 38 -2.47 10.08 11.21
N TYR A 39 -2.03 11.34 11.06
CA TYR A 39 -1.28 12.04 12.11
C TYR A 39 0.05 11.35 12.41
N LEU A 40 0.71 10.90 11.34
CA LEU A 40 2.02 10.28 11.43
C LEU A 40 2.99 11.05 10.56
N SER A 41 4.27 10.99 10.90
CA SER A 41 5.27 11.60 10.02
C SER A 41 5.42 10.73 8.78
N SER A 42 5.90 11.33 7.70
CA SER A 42 6.15 10.55 6.49
C SER A 42 7.21 9.49 6.74
N GLU A 43 8.17 9.78 7.62
CA GLU A 43 9.19 8.80 7.96
C GLU A 43 8.59 7.59 8.65
N THR A 44 7.63 7.83 9.53
CA THR A 44 6.95 6.74 10.21
C THR A 44 6.17 5.89 9.20
N VAL A 45 5.50 6.54 8.25
CA VAL A 45 4.78 5.80 7.22
C VAL A 45 5.74 4.97 6.38
N LYS A 46 6.89 5.53 6.05
CA LYS A 46 7.90 4.78 5.29
C LYS A 46 8.38 3.57 6.07
N GLY A 47 8.53 3.72 7.38
CA GLY A 47 8.92 2.61 8.23
C GLY A 47 7.88 1.50 8.21
N TYR A 48 6.60 1.87 8.30
CA TYR A 48 5.54 0.88 8.18
C TYR A 48 5.58 0.16 6.85
N ARG A 49 5.83 0.92 5.78
CA ARG A 49 5.89 0.31 4.45
C ARG A 49 7.02 -0.71 4.34
N LYS A 50 8.15 -0.42 4.96
CA LYS A 50 9.26 -1.37 4.97
C LYS A 50 8.88 -2.65 5.70
N ARG A 51 8.19 -2.51 6.83
CA ARG A 51 7.75 -3.70 7.56
C ARG A 51 6.77 -4.52 6.74
N ILE A 52 5.85 -3.85 6.06
CA ILE A 52 4.87 -4.54 5.23
C ILE A 52 5.57 -5.33 4.12
N ILE A 53 6.53 -4.69 3.47
CA ILE A 53 7.27 -5.35 2.42
C ILE A 53 7.98 -6.59 2.96
N ALA A 54 8.57 -6.48 4.14
CA ALA A 54 9.26 -7.60 4.76
C ALA A 54 8.29 -8.72 5.11
N LYS A 55 7.14 -8.37 5.68
CA LYS A 55 6.16 -9.37 6.08
C LYS A 55 5.61 -10.14 4.89
N LEU A 56 5.40 -9.46 3.78
CA LEU A 56 4.85 -10.11 2.59
C LEU A 56 5.91 -10.77 1.72
N GLY A 57 7.17 -10.52 2.00
CA GLY A 57 8.22 -11.05 1.16
C GLY A 57 8.23 -10.39 -0.21
N ALA A 58 7.82 -9.13 -0.27
CA ALA A 58 7.71 -8.41 -1.51
C ALA A 58 9.04 -7.76 -1.88
N ARG A 59 9.15 -7.37 -3.13
CA ARG A 59 10.35 -6.71 -3.62
C ARG A 59 10.31 -5.20 -3.40
N ASN A 60 9.12 -4.65 -3.40
CA ASN A 60 8.93 -3.22 -3.21
C ASN A 60 7.47 -2.99 -2.85
N GLY A 61 7.09 -1.73 -2.70
CA GLY A 61 5.74 -1.40 -2.29
C GLY A 61 4.67 -1.83 -3.30
N THR A 62 4.97 -1.65 -4.58
CA THR A 62 4.02 -2.06 -5.61
C THR A 62 3.78 -3.56 -5.57
N HIS A 63 4.85 -4.32 -5.44
CA HIS A 63 4.75 -5.76 -5.34
C HIS A 63 3.98 -6.17 -4.08
N ALA A 64 4.18 -5.42 -2.99
CA ALA A 64 3.46 -5.70 -1.75
C ALA A 64 1.96 -5.55 -1.94
N VAL A 65 1.53 -4.52 -2.65
CA VAL A 65 0.12 -4.32 -2.93
C VAL A 65 -0.43 -5.50 -3.74
N VAL A 66 0.29 -5.91 -4.77
CA VAL A 66 -0.16 -7.02 -5.60
C VAL A 66 -0.28 -8.30 -4.78
N LEU A 67 0.72 -8.58 -3.96
CA LEU A 67 0.68 -9.79 -3.14
C LEU A 67 -0.47 -9.74 -2.13
N ALA A 68 -0.73 -8.57 -1.56
CA ALA A 68 -1.82 -8.43 -0.61
C ALA A 68 -3.16 -8.69 -1.26
N ILE A 69 -3.34 -8.18 -2.47
CA ILE A 69 -4.58 -8.42 -3.19
C ILE A 69 -4.73 -9.90 -3.51
N ARG A 70 -3.67 -10.52 -3.98
CA ARG A 70 -3.70 -11.95 -4.31
C ARG A 70 -4.02 -12.82 -3.11
N ARG A 71 -3.59 -12.40 -1.93
CA ARG A 71 -3.80 -13.17 -0.70
C ARG A 71 -5.07 -12.78 0.02
N GLY A 72 -5.86 -11.86 -0.57
CA GLY A 72 -7.12 -11.46 0.03
C GLY A 72 -6.96 -10.52 1.21
N LEU A 73 -5.80 -9.89 1.36
CA LEU A 73 -5.57 -8.96 2.46
C LEU A 73 -6.10 -7.58 2.13
N LEU A 74 -6.23 -7.26 0.85
CA LEU A 74 -6.81 -6.01 0.39
C LEU A 74 -7.88 -6.31 -0.63
N PRO A 75 -8.96 -5.53 -0.65
CA PRO A 75 -9.98 -5.74 -1.67
C PRO A 75 -9.45 -5.32 -3.03
N LEU A 76 -9.89 -6.01 -4.05
CA LEU A 76 -9.53 -5.67 -5.41
C LEU A 76 -10.22 -4.40 -5.84
N SER A 77 -11.43 -4.18 -5.38
CA SER A 77 -12.19 -3.01 -5.75
C SER A 77 -11.94 -1.87 -4.80
N PRO A 78 -12.10 -0.64 -5.25
CA PRO A 78 -11.95 0.48 -4.35
C PRO A 78 -12.94 0.44 -3.24
N GLN A 79 -12.55 0.98 -2.10
CA GLN A 79 -13.41 1.01 -0.95
C GLN A 79 -14.59 1.89 -1.15
N ARG A 80 -14.43 3.01 -1.84
CA ARG A 80 -15.54 3.89 -2.01
C ARG A 80 -16.37 3.42 -3.16
N PRO A 81 -17.61 3.84 -3.18
CA PRO A 81 -18.51 3.46 -4.23
C PRO A 81 -17.88 3.76 -5.55
N ALA A 82 -18.01 2.87 -6.41
CA ALA A 82 -17.43 3.01 -7.68
C ALA A 82 -18.05 4.17 -8.35
N GLU A 83 -17.33 5.22 -8.47
CA GLU A 83 -17.77 6.24 -9.30
C GLU A 83 -17.34 5.87 -10.63
N PRO A 84 -18.14 6.13 -11.61
CA PRO A 84 -17.73 5.93 -12.95
C PRO A 84 -16.52 6.77 -13.12
N VAL A 85 -15.46 6.15 -13.32
CA VAL A 85 -14.28 6.81 -13.59
C VAL A 85 -14.53 7.61 -14.78
N PRO A 86 -14.40 8.87 -14.66
CA PRO A 86 -14.52 9.67 -15.83
C PRO A 86 -13.38 9.25 -16.66
N VAL A 87 -13.68 8.80 -17.57
CA VAL A 87 -12.66 8.34 -18.32
C VAL A 87 -11.84 9.39 -18.94
N ARG A 88 -11.83 9.49 -18.51
CA ARG A 88 -11.37 10.06 -18.81
C ARG A 88 -10.74 10.23 -19.39
N VAL A 89 -10.50 10.11 -19.49
CA VAL A 89 -10.20 10.16 -19.83
C VAL A 89 -9.68 10.48 -20.54
N ARG A 90 -9.43 10.57 -20.79
CA ARG A 90 -9.03 10.80 -21.38
C ARG A 90 -8.87 11.16 -22.23
N ALA A 91 -8.66 11.43 -22.46
CA ALA A 91 -8.59 11.71 -23.08
C ALA A 91 -8.32 12.01 -23.86
N PRO A 92 -8.29 12.27 -24.13
CA PRO A 92 -8.05 12.54 -24.80
C PRO A 92 -7.66 12.99 -25.44
N HIS A 93 -7.36 13.16 -25.42
CA HIS A 93 -7.20 13.57 -25.93
C HIS A 93 -7.04 13.86 -26.69
N ARG A 94 -6.94 14.02 -26.76
CA ARG A 94 -6.93 14.29 -27.45
C ARG A 94 -6.93 14.60 -28.10
N GLY A 95 -6.53 14.85 -28.03
CA GLY A 95 -6.88 15.06 -28.67
C GLY A 95 -6.99 15.40 -29.36
#